data_0b09db7af0e822a8f2062a30a2219bfa
#
_entry.id   0b09db7af0e822a8f2062a30a2219bfa
#
_cell.length_a   1.000
_cell.length_b   1.000
_cell.length_c   1.000
_cell.angle_alpha   90.00
_cell.angle_beta   90.00
_cell.angle_gamma   90.00
#
_symmetry.space_group_name_H-M   'P 1'
#
loop_
_entity.id
_entity.type
_entity.pdbx_description
1 polymer ?
#
loop_
_entity_poly.entity_id
_entity_poly.type
_entity_poly.pdbx_seq_one_letter_code
_entity_poly.pdbx_strand_id
1 'polypeptide(L)'
;MKNSDKPAATTSDIHQEETPQVCSYEGSDYQEVFWDTGERRYEDAVEEVALKRLMPKHGKLLLELGAGAGRNTPRYAGWERIVLLDYSRTQLLQARERLGDSSRYVYVTADIYKLPFVSGLFDGATMIRTLHHLSDANTALTNVRRVLGEEAVFILEFANKRNLKAIARYLLGKQKWSPFTKEQVEFVALNYNFHPKTVRKLLKENQFLLKKQITVSHFRINVLKRRVKHELLVALDSLFQHTGSIIQLSPSVFTKSITSGRSSRSEDDAFFACPICDTSLPEARENQTCPGCGHVWAYEDGIYEFRINPES
;
A
#
# COMPACT_ATOMS: atom_id res chain seq x y z
N MET A 1 -47.55 -22.41 44.51
CA MET A 1 -47.29 -20.96 44.22
C MET A 1 -45.91 -20.60 44.68
N LYS A 2 -44.96 -20.49 43.76
CA LYS A 2 -43.70 -19.76 43.92
C LYS A 2 -43.27 -19.34 42.51
N ASN A 3 -43.45 -18.08 42.23
CA ASN A 3 -42.94 -17.40 41.07
C ASN A 3 -41.42 -17.37 41.14
N SER A 4 -40.75 -17.74 40.05
CA SER A 4 -39.34 -17.50 39.83
C SER A 4 -39.21 -16.50 38.70
N ASP A 5 -38.97 -15.24 39.05
CA ASP A 5 -38.56 -14.20 38.14
C ASP A 5 -37.15 -14.50 37.62
N LYS A 6 -37.02 -14.67 36.31
CA LYS A 6 -35.75 -14.63 35.61
C LYS A 6 -35.46 -13.17 35.20
N PRO A 7 -34.29 -12.64 35.49
CA PRO A 7 -33.93 -11.35 34.97
C PRO A 7 -33.63 -11.45 33.47
N ALA A 8 -34.10 -10.44 32.70
CA ALA A 8 -33.86 -10.28 31.28
C ALA A 8 -32.35 -10.05 31.03
N ALA A 9 -31.79 -10.82 30.10
CA ALA A 9 -30.46 -10.61 29.62
C ALA A 9 -30.41 -9.32 28.81
N THR A 10 -29.59 -8.37 29.23
CA THR A 10 -29.21 -7.18 28.49
C THR A 10 -28.21 -7.59 27.39
N THR A 11 -28.70 -7.60 26.16
CA THR A 11 -27.88 -7.72 24.94
C THR A 11 -27.16 -6.42 24.71
N SER A 12 -25.85 -6.42 24.90
CA SER A 12 -24.94 -5.44 24.32
C SER A 12 -23.58 -6.10 24.02
N ASP A 13 -23.60 -7.18 23.22
CA ASP A 13 -22.42 -7.65 22.53
C ASP A 13 -22.34 -6.91 21.19
N ILE A 14 -21.79 -5.69 21.22
CA ILE A 14 -21.26 -5.04 20.05
C ILE A 14 -20.01 -5.85 19.71
N HIS A 15 -20.09 -6.70 18.68
CA HIS A 15 -18.91 -7.28 18.04
C HIS A 15 -18.03 -6.13 17.58
N GLN A 16 -17.00 -5.80 18.34
CA GLN A 16 -15.85 -5.05 17.81
C GLN A 16 -15.23 -5.98 16.76
N GLU A 17 -15.45 -5.68 15.47
CA GLU A 17 -14.66 -6.28 14.40
C GLU A 17 -13.19 -5.94 14.69
N GLU A 18 -12.42 -6.94 15.07
CA GLU A 18 -10.97 -6.77 15.29
C GLU A 18 -10.35 -6.27 13.98
N THR A 19 -9.82 -5.07 14.02
CA THR A 19 -9.10 -4.50 12.88
C THR A 19 -7.90 -5.40 12.58
N PRO A 20 -7.65 -5.77 11.30
CA PRO A 20 -6.52 -6.63 10.96
C PRO A 20 -5.20 -6.02 11.45
N GLN A 21 -4.29 -6.89 11.90
CA GLN A 21 -2.98 -6.47 12.41
C GLN A 21 -2.18 -5.71 11.34
N VAL A 22 -1.61 -4.57 11.70
CA VAL A 22 -0.76 -3.73 10.84
C VAL A 22 0.72 -3.98 11.16
N CYS A 23 1.53 -4.15 10.13
CA CYS A 23 2.98 -4.18 10.29
C CYS A 23 3.50 -2.76 10.48
N SER A 24 4.04 -2.47 11.66
CA SER A 24 4.59 -1.15 11.99
C SER A 24 6.11 -1.16 11.89
N TYR A 25 6.68 -0.12 11.29
CA TYR A 25 8.10 0.19 11.26
C TYR A 25 8.43 1.36 12.20
N GLU A 26 7.60 1.60 13.21
CA GLU A 26 7.80 2.67 14.18
C GLU A 26 9.14 2.48 14.91
N GLY A 27 9.93 3.57 15.02
CA GLY A 27 11.25 3.55 15.65
C GLY A 27 12.33 2.75 14.91
N SER A 28 12.10 2.30 13.67
CA SER A 28 13.05 1.46 12.94
C SER A 28 13.90 2.24 11.93
N ASP A 29 15.17 1.80 11.79
CA ASP A 29 16.11 2.29 10.77
C ASP A 29 15.93 1.56 9.42
N TYR A 30 14.69 1.12 9.12
CA TYR A 30 14.41 0.28 7.95
C TYR A 30 14.92 0.89 6.64
N GLN A 31 14.69 2.19 6.44
CA GLN A 31 15.13 2.86 5.22
C GLN A 31 16.66 2.84 5.08
N GLU A 32 17.38 3.21 6.12
CA GLU A 32 18.83 3.26 6.14
C GLU A 32 19.44 1.88 5.92
N VAL A 33 19.01 0.89 6.72
CA VAL A 33 19.55 -0.48 6.67
C VAL A 33 19.23 -1.20 5.36
N PHE A 34 18.03 -1.02 4.80
CA PHE A 34 17.57 -1.78 3.65
C PHE A 34 17.82 -1.11 2.30
N TRP A 35 17.80 0.22 2.23
CA TRP A 35 17.86 0.93 0.96
C TRP A 35 19.10 1.79 0.79
N ASP A 36 19.47 2.56 1.81
CA ASP A 36 20.53 3.56 1.70
C ASP A 36 21.92 2.92 1.78
N THR A 37 22.08 1.70 2.32
CA THR A 37 23.32 0.90 2.26
C THR A 37 23.74 0.47 0.83
N GLY A 38 22.84 0.60 -0.15
CA GLY A 38 23.09 0.24 -1.55
C GLY A 38 23.01 -1.26 -1.87
N GLU A 39 22.76 -2.13 -0.90
CA GLU A 39 22.63 -3.59 -1.14
C GLU A 39 21.47 -3.93 -2.09
N ARG A 40 20.45 -3.06 -2.15
CA ARG A 40 19.27 -3.21 -3.02
C ARG A 40 19.26 -2.27 -4.23
N ARG A 41 20.42 -1.73 -4.59
CA ARG A 41 20.57 -0.82 -5.75
C ARG A 41 19.97 -1.40 -7.04
N TYR A 42 20.12 -2.71 -7.26
CA TYR A 42 19.54 -3.36 -8.42
C TYR A 42 18.01 -3.38 -8.34
N GLU A 43 17.45 -3.80 -7.20
CA GLU A 43 16.01 -3.84 -6.98
C GLU A 43 15.39 -2.45 -7.12
N ASP A 44 16.05 -1.43 -6.61
CA ASP A 44 15.61 -0.03 -6.70
C ASP A 44 15.59 0.48 -8.13
N ALA A 45 16.66 0.24 -8.90
CA ALA A 45 16.75 0.66 -10.29
C ALA A 45 15.70 0.00 -11.19
N VAL A 46 15.44 -1.31 -11.03
CA VAL A 46 14.44 -1.99 -11.84
C VAL A 46 13.00 -1.63 -11.46
N GLU A 47 12.75 -1.25 -10.21
CA GLU A 47 11.48 -0.67 -9.77
C GLU A 47 11.26 0.71 -10.37
N GLU A 48 12.29 1.55 -10.44
CA GLU A 48 12.21 2.84 -11.10
C GLU A 48 11.83 2.70 -12.58
N VAL A 49 12.43 1.75 -13.29
CA VAL A 49 12.06 1.44 -14.69
C VAL A 49 10.60 1.01 -14.79
N ALA A 50 10.13 0.17 -13.85
CA ALA A 50 8.75 -0.29 -13.82
C ALA A 50 7.76 0.87 -13.59
N LEU A 51 8.06 1.74 -12.62
CA LEU A 51 7.23 2.92 -12.33
C LEU A 51 7.19 3.88 -13.51
N LYS A 52 8.32 4.20 -14.16
CA LYS A 52 8.36 5.02 -15.39
C LYS A 52 7.49 4.47 -16.52
N ARG A 53 7.30 3.14 -16.60
CA ARG A 53 6.47 2.48 -17.61
C ARG A 53 4.97 2.45 -17.29
N LEU A 54 4.63 2.48 -16.02
CA LEU A 54 3.26 2.29 -15.55
C LEU A 54 2.59 3.59 -15.15
N MET A 55 3.34 4.52 -14.53
CA MET A 55 2.80 5.78 -14.07
C MET A 55 2.32 6.66 -15.23
N PRO A 56 1.19 7.36 -15.07
CA PRO A 56 0.83 8.47 -15.95
C PRO A 56 1.89 9.57 -15.88
N LYS A 57 2.06 10.28 -17.00
CA LYS A 57 3.00 11.40 -17.05
C LYS A 57 2.56 12.61 -16.23
N HIS A 58 1.24 12.77 -16.04
CA HIS A 58 0.62 13.89 -15.34
C HIS A 58 -0.57 13.41 -14.50
N GLY A 59 -0.83 14.11 -13.41
CA GLY A 59 -2.00 13.92 -12.55
C GLY A 59 -2.08 15.05 -11.52
N LYS A 60 -3.26 15.24 -10.92
CA LYS A 60 -3.47 16.29 -9.92
C LYS A 60 -3.10 15.81 -8.52
N LEU A 61 -3.81 14.81 -8.00
CA LEU A 61 -3.66 14.35 -6.62
C LEU A 61 -3.37 12.83 -6.58
N LEU A 62 -2.18 12.48 -6.08
CA LEU A 62 -1.72 11.10 -5.92
C LEU A 62 -1.73 10.70 -4.44
N LEU A 63 -2.19 9.48 -4.15
CA LEU A 63 -2.03 8.83 -2.85
C LEU A 63 -0.90 7.79 -2.92
N GLU A 64 0.18 7.98 -2.17
CA GLU A 64 1.23 6.99 -1.99
C GLU A 64 0.99 6.21 -0.69
N LEU A 65 0.54 4.96 -0.81
CA LEU A 65 0.20 4.07 0.30
C LEU A 65 1.44 3.26 0.72
N GLY A 66 1.80 3.34 2.02
CA GLY A 66 3.03 2.76 2.54
C GLY A 66 4.24 3.51 1.99
N ALA A 67 4.22 4.84 2.10
CA ALA A 67 5.23 5.72 1.54
C ALA A 67 6.62 5.53 2.18
N GLY A 68 6.65 5.03 3.43
CA GLY A 68 7.87 4.92 4.22
C GLY A 68 8.61 6.25 4.28
N ALA A 69 9.92 6.24 4.13
CA ALA A 69 10.75 7.45 4.10
C ALA A 69 10.75 8.18 2.73
N GLY A 70 9.70 8.03 1.92
CA GLY A 70 9.51 8.77 0.67
C GLY A 70 10.47 8.39 -0.47
N ARG A 71 10.97 7.16 -0.50
CA ARG A 71 11.95 6.71 -1.51
C ARG A 71 11.42 6.81 -2.95
N ASN A 72 10.16 6.44 -3.17
CA ASN A 72 9.55 6.45 -4.51
C ASN A 72 8.94 7.80 -4.89
N THR A 73 8.64 8.65 -3.94
CA THR A 73 7.93 9.94 -4.13
C THR A 73 8.55 10.81 -5.24
N PRO A 74 9.89 10.97 -5.35
CA PRO A 74 10.49 11.77 -6.44
C PRO A 74 10.21 11.21 -7.84
N ARG A 75 9.87 9.92 -7.95
CA ARG A 75 9.56 9.25 -9.23
C ARG A 75 8.18 9.63 -9.79
N TYR A 76 7.36 10.30 -8.98
CA TYR A 76 6.02 10.78 -9.34
C TYR A 76 6.04 12.27 -9.74
N ALA A 77 7.10 12.70 -10.41
CA ALA A 77 7.37 14.11 -10.73
C ALA A 77 6.24 14.82 -11.50
N GLY A 78 5.45 14.09 -12.28
CA GLY A 78 4.33 14.63 -13.06
C GLY A 78 3.04 14.88 -12.27
N TRP A 79 3.01 14.56 -10.98
CA TRP A 79 1.84 14.81 -10.13
C TRP A 79 1.96 16.14 -9.40
N GLU A 80 0.87 16.92 -9.40
CA GLU A 80 0.87 18.27 -8.80
C GLU A 80 1.00 18.18 -7.27
N ARG A 81 0.21 17.28 -6.64
CA ARG A 81 0.23 17.03 -5.20
C ARG A 81 0.32 15.55 -4.91
N ILE A 82 1.02 15.20 -3.85
CA ILE A 82 1.22 13.81 -3.40
C ILE A 82 0.94 13.74 -1.90
N VAL A 83 0.00 12.87 -1.54
CA VAL A 83 -0.25 12.50 -0.14
C VAL A 83 0.60 11.25 0.15
N LEU A 84 1.54 11.38 1.08
CA LEU A 84 2.33 10.27 1.59
C LEU A 84 1.61 9.71 2.81
N LEU A 85 1.11 8.50 2.71
CA LEU A 85 0.46 7.81 3.82
C LEU A 85 1.30 6.63 4.27
N ASP A 86 1.59 6.58 5.55
CA ASP A 86 2.24 5.44 6.21
C ASP A 86 1.66 5.23 7.61
N TYR A 87 1.75 4.02 8.14
CA TYR A 87 1.37 3.75 9.53
C TYR A 87 2.42 4.24 10.51
N SER A 88 3.71 4.27 10.11
CA SER A 88 4.84 4.71 10.92
C SER A 88 5.06 6.22 10.80
N ARG A 89 4.88 6.94 11.91
CA ARG A 89 5.23 8.36 12.01
C ARG A 89 6.73 8.59 11.83
N THR A 90 7.57 7.69 12.37
CA THR A 90 9.03 7.75 12.23
C THR A 90 9.44 7.76 10.75
N GLN A 91 8.84 6.91 9.93
CA GLN A 91 9.12 6.86 8.50
C GLN A 91 8.68 8.15 7.77
N LEU A 92 7.54 8.73 8.14
CA LEU A 92 7.07 9.98 7.55
C LEU A 92 7.91 11.20 7.97
N LEU A 93 8.47 11.21 9.17
CA LEU A 93 9.45 12.24 9.59
C LEU A 93 10.71 12.17 8.70
N GLN A 94 11.23 10.98 8.43
CA GLN A 94 12.34 10.78 7.49
C GLN A 94 11.97 11.19 6.05
N ALA A 95 10.73 10.90 5.63
CA ALA A 95 10.25 11.34 4.32
C ALA A 95 10.19 12.88 4.24
N ARG A 96 9.70 13.55 5.29
CA ARG A 96 9.64 15.01 5.36
C ARG A 96 11.02 15.64 5.38
N GLU A 97 11.97 15.05 6.08
CA GLU A 97 13.37 15.50 6.05
C GLU A 97 13.97 15.39 4.64
N ARG A 98 13.70 14.29 3.94
CA ARG A 98 14.19 14.02 2.58
C ARG A 98 13.57 14.90 1.49
N LEU A 99 12.25 15.13 1.55
CA LEU A 99 11.47 15.77 0.49
C LEU A 99 11.20 17.25 0.77
N GLY A 100 11.32 17.66 2.01
CA GLY A 100 11.05 19.02 2.48
C GLY A 100 9.57 19.29 2.79
N ASP A 101 9.33 20.49 3.31
CA ASP A 101 8.00 21.02 3.63
C ASP A 101 7.53 21.94 2.50
N SER A 102 6.77 21.42 1.58
CA SER A 102 6.17 22.18 0.49
C SER A 102 4.68 21.89 0.37
N SER A 103 3.93 22.77 -0.30
CA SER A 103 2.48 22.56 -0.56
C SER A 103 2.22 21.33 -1.45
N ARG A 104 3.24 20.81 -2.10
CA ARG A 104 3.16 19.62 -2.93
C ARG A 104 2.98 18.34 -2.14
N TYR A 105 3.52 18.27 -0.92
CA TYR A 105 3.52 17.06 -0.11
C TYR A 105 2.60 17.21 1.10
N VAL A 106 1.79 16.19 1.33
CA VAL A 106 0.93 16.05 2.50
C VAL A 106 1.30 14.76 3.20
N TYR A 107 1.72 14.85 4.46
CA TYR A 107 2.16 13.68 5.25
C TYR A 107 1.05 13.26 6.19
N VAL A 108 0.63 11.99 6.11
CA VAL A 108 -0.52 11.46 6.85
C VAL A 108 -0.17 10.13 7.49
N THR A 109 -0.19 10.07 8.81
CA THR A 109 -0.10 8.82 9.56
C THR A 109 -1.50 8.23 9.71
N ALA A 110 -1.74 7.05 9.14
CA ALA A 110 -3.05 6.40 9.20
C ALA A 110 -2.97 4.90 8.93
N ASP A 111 -4.03 4.20 9.34
CA ASP A 111 -4.26 2.81 9.01
C ASP A 111 -4.88 2.68 7.61
N ILE A 112 -4.30 1.83 6.77
CA ILE A 112 -4.82 1.55 5.43
C ILE A 112 -6.22 0.90 5.46
N TYR A 113 -6.57 0.24 6.54
CA TYR A 113 -7.89 -0.34 6.74
C TYR A 113 -8.96 0.71 7.11
N LYS A 114 -8.53 1.94 7.45
CA LYS A 114 -9.40 3.07 7.81
C LYS A 114 -8.85 4.37 7.25
N LEU A 115 -8.78 4.47 5.92
CA LEU A 115 -8.23 5.64 5.23
C LEU A 115 -9.02 6.93 5.56
N PRO A 116 -8.35 7.98 6.06
CA PRO A 116 -8.98 9.21 6.56
C PRO A 116 -9.29 10.21 5.44
N PHE A 117 -9.80 9.74 4.32
CA PHE A 117 -10.10 10.61 3.17
C PHE A 117 -11.54 10.46 2.72
N VAL A 118 -12.11 11.53 2.20
CA VAL A 118 -13.42 11.48 1.55
C VAL A 118 -13.40 10.58 0.32
N SER A 119 -14.56 10.05 -0.04
CA SER A 119 -14.68 9.16 -1.19
C SER A 119 -14.36 9.89 -2.50
N GLY A 120 -13.70 9.21 -3.42
CA GLY A 120 -13.45 9.73 -4.76
C GLY A 120 -12.45 10.88 -4.86
N LEU A 121 -11.64 11.11 -3.85
CA LEU A 121 -10.74 12.26 -3.74
C LEU A 121 -9.56 12.21 -4.73
N PHE A 122 -8.94 11.04 -4.91
CA PHE A 122 -7.66 10.91 -5.60
C PHE A 122 -7.80 10.53 -7.08
N ASP A 123 -6.99 11.14 -7.94
CA ASP A 123 -6.87 10.79 -9.35
C ASP A 123 -5.98 9.56 -9.59
N GLY A 124 -5.20 9.17 -8.59
CA GLY A 124 -4.40 7.97 -8.63
C GLY A 124 -3.86 7.55 -7.27
N ALA A 125 -3.43 6.29 -7.20
CA ALA A 125 -2.70 5.78 -6.05
C ALA A 125 -1.57 4.84 -6.46
N THR A 126 -0.57 4.76 -5.60
CA THR A 126 0.49 3.75 -5.65
C THR A 126 0.53 2.96 -4.35
N MET A 127 0.77 1.66 -4.44
CA MET A 127 1.01 0.77 -3.31
C MET A 127 2.18 -0.14 -3.65
N ILE A 128 3.39 0.27 -3.28
CA ILE A 128 4.64 -0.38 -3.65
C ILE A 128 5.31 -0.95 -2.40
N ARG A 129 5.53 -2.26 -2.39
CA ARG A 129 6.08 -2.99 -1.23
C ARG A 129 5.25 -2.85 0.06
N THR A 130 3.95 -2.70 -0.09
CA THR A 130 3.02 -2.51 1.03
C THR A 130 2.04 -3.67 1.16
N LEU A 131 1.48 -4.16 0.05
CA LEU A 131 0.46 -5.22 0.07
C LEU A 131 0.92 -6.46 0.84
N HIS A 132 2.21 -6.79 0.80
CA HIS A 132 2.76 -7.96 1.48
C HIS A 132 2.82 -7.83 3.02
N HIS A 133 2.50 -6.67 3.57
CA HIS A 133 2.35 -6.44 5.01
C HIS A 133 0.89 -6.46 5.48
N LEU A 134 -0.05 -6.71 4.57
CA LEU A 134 -1.48 -6.67 4.87
C LEU A 134 -2.05 -8.08 4.97
N SER A 135 -2.58 -8.43 6.13
CA SER A 135 -3.21 -9.73 6.40
C SER A 135 -4.53 -9.88 5.62
N ASP A 136 -5.30 -8.79 5.50
CA ASP A 136 -6.53 -8.70 4.72
C ASP A 136 -6.37 -7.75 3.50
N ALA A 137 -5.85 -8.30 2.43
CA ALA A 137 -5.67 -7.56 1.18
C ALA A 137 -7.01 -7.11 0.55
N ASN A 138 -8.11 -7.82 0.82
CA ASN A 138 -9.41 -7.45 0.25
C ASN A 138 -9.96 -6.18 0.89
N THR A 139 -10.00 -6.12 2.23
CA THR A 139 -10.44 -4.93 2.97
C THR A 139 -9.58 -3.71 2.64
N ALA A 140 -8.25 -3.88 2.55
CA ALA A 140 -7.37 -2.79 2.14
C ALA A 140 -7.70 -2.27 0.73
N LEU A 141 -7.88 -3.16 -0.25
CA LEU A 141 -8.22 -2.76 -1.63
C LEU A 141 -9.61 -2.11 -1.73
N THR A 142 -10.58 -2.54 -0.91
CA THR A 142 -11.90 -1.89 -0.81
C THR A 142 -11.77 -0.44 -0.33
N ASN A 143 -10.98 -0.19 0.71
CA ASN A 143 -10.71 1.15 1.22
C ASN A 143 -9.97 2.02 0.19
N VAL A 144 -8.96 1.46 -0.48
CA VAL A 144 -8.27 2.16 -1.57
C VAL A 144 -9.24 2.53 -2.70
N ARG A 145 -10.15 1.60 -3.09
CA ARG A 145 -11.15 1.88 -4.12
C ARG A 145 -12.10 3.02 -3.71
N ARG A 146 -12.50 3.07 -2.46
CA ARG A 146 -13.40 4.10 -1.92
C ARG A 146 -12.85 5.51 -2.13
N VAL A 147 -11.57 5.72 -1.85
CA VAL A 147 -10.95 7.06 -1.92
C VAL A 147 -10.51 7.47 -3.33
N LEU A 148 -10.49 6.54 -4.28
CA LEU A 148 -10.13 6.81 -5.67
C LEU A 148 -11.34 7.27 -6.49
N GLY A 149 -11.12 8.32 -7.29
CA GLY A 149 -12.10 8.86 -8.23
C GLY A 149 -12.42 7.94 -9.41
N GLU A 150 -13.27 8.42 -10.32
CA GLU A 150 -13.56 7.74 -11.58
C GLU A 150 -12.31 7.74 -12.46
N GLU A 151 -12.07 6.64 -13.18
CA GLU A 151 -10.90 6.45 -14.04
C GLU A 151 -9.54 6.69 -13.37
N ALA A 152 -9.51 6.74 -12.04
CA ALA A 152 -8.27 6.90 -11.28
C ALA A 152 -7.31 5.73 -11.53
N VAL A 153 -6.02 6.04 -11.64
CA VAL A 153 -4.98 5.05 -11.89
C VAL A 153 -4.51 4.44 -10.58
N PHE A 154 -4.44 3.12 -10.51
CA PHE A 154 -3.87 2.40 -9.38
C PHE A 154 -2.67 1.54 -9.82
N ILE A 155 -1.49 1.84 -9.26
CA ILE A 155 -0.27 1.06 -9.43
C ILE A 155 -0.04 0.24 -8.17
N LEU A 156 -0.14 -1.07 -8.31
CA LEU A 156 0.05 -2.02 -7.20
C LEU A 156 1.25 -2.92 -7.48
N GLU A 157 2.13 -3.05 -6.49
CA GLU A 157 3.17 -4.09 -6.46
C GLU A 157 2.83 -5.14 -5.41
N PHE A 158 3.11 -6.39 -5.73
CA PHE A 158 2.98 -7.49 -4.77
C PHE A 158 4.11 -8.52 -4.89
N ALA A 159 4.45 -9.10 -3.74
CA ALA A 159 5.39 -10.21 -3.65
C ALA A 159 4.74 -11.49 -4.19
N ASN A 160 5.38 -12.06 -5.23
CA ASN A 160 4.86 -13.20 -5.97
C ASN A 160 5.33 -14.53 -5.38
N LYS A 161 4.40 -15.31 -4.82
CA LYS A 161 4.72 -16.68 -4.33
C LYS A 161 5.08 -17.66 -5.45
N ARG A 162 4.64 -17.42 -6.69
CA ARG A 162 4.88 -18.25 -7.87
C ARG A 162 6.16 -17.86 -8.63
N ASN A 163 7.19 -17.39 -7.94
CA ASN A 163 8.48 -17.08 -8.56
C ASN A 163 9.33 -18.35 -8.80
N LEU A 164 10.26 -18.28 -9.76
CA LEU A 164 11.13 -19.42 -10.14
C LEU A 164 11.88 -20.03 -8.96
N LYS A 165 12.38 -19.19 -8.04
CA LYS A 165 13.10 -19.66 -6.86
C LYS A 165 12.18 -20.46 -5.93
N ALA A 166 10.96 -20.01 -5.70
CA ALA A 166 9.96 -20.72 -4.90
C ALA A 166 9.54 -22.04 -5.56
N ILE A 167 9.34 -22.05 -6.88
CA ILE A 167 9.04 -23.27 -7.64
C ILE A 167 10.17 -24.29 -7.51
N ALA A 168 11.42 -23.87 -7.75
CA ALA A 168 12.58 -24.76 -7.66
C ALA A 168 12.75 -25.30 -6.23
N ARG A 169 12.59 -24.47 -5.20
CA ARG A 169 12.67 -24.93 -3.79
C ARG A 169 11.59 -25.95 -3.45
N TYR A 170 10.38 -25.75 -3.94
CA TYR A 170 9.25 -26.66 -3.72
C TYR A 170 9.51 -28.02 -4.38
N LEU A 171 9.91 -28.03 -5.67
CA LEU A 171 10.21 -29.25 -6.42
C LEU A 171 11.39 -30.05 -5.82
N LEU A 172 12.36 -29.35 -5.20
CA LEU A 172 13.49 -29.96 -4.51
C LEU A 172 13.19 -30.33 -3.05
N GLY A 173 11.95 -30.24 -2.58
CA GLY A 173 11.57 -30.55 -1.20
C GLY A 173 12.13 -29.57 -0.15
N LYS A 174 12.68 -28.42 -0.56
CA LYS A 174 13.29 -27.40 0.33
C LYS A 174 12.30 -26.36 0.84
N GLN A 175 11.03 -26.52 0.57
CA GLN A 175 9.95 -25.60 0.95
C GLN A 175 8.66 -26.38 1.18
N LYS A 176 7.96 -26.11 2.29
CA LYS A 176 6.73 -26.84 2.67
C LYS A 176 5.50 -26.34 1.93
N TRP A 177 5.39 -25.04 1.68
CA TRP A 177 4.23 -24.45 1.03
C TRP A 177 4.33 -24.52 -0.50
N SER A 178 3.19 -24.77 -1.15
CA SER A 178 3.10 -24.87 -2.61
C SER A 178 3.03 -23.48 -3.26
N PRO A 179 3.88 -23.18 -4.28
CA PRO A 179 3.78 -21.94 -5.04
C PRO A 179 2.59 -21.93 -6.00
N PHE A 180 1.88 -23.06 -6.19
CA PHE A 180 0.80 -23.22 -7.15
C PHE A 180 -0.59 -22.99 -6.55
N THR A 181 -0.76 -23.11 -5.24
CA THR A 181 -2.02 -22.83 -4.56
C THR A 181 -2.36 -21.34 -4.60
N LYS A 182 -3.66 -21.01 -4.55
CA LYS A 182 -4.13 -19.63 -4.71
C LYS A 182 -4.08 -18.84 -3.39
N GLU A 183 -4.06 -19.51 -2.25
CA GLU A 183 -4.01 -18.91 -0.92
C GLU A 183 -2.72 -18.11 -0.76
N GLN A 184 -2.82 -16.97 -0.10
CA GLN A 184 -1.64 -16.22 0.33
C GLN A 184 -0.82 -17.06 1.32
N VAL A 185 0.47 -16.80 1.39
CA VAL A 185 1.38 -17.49 2.32
C VAL A 185 2.09 -16.47 3.17
N GLU A 186 1.90 -16.57 4.46
CA GLU A 186 2.74 -15.89 5.44
C GLU A 186 4.04 -16.69 5.62
N PHE A 187 5.19 -16.09 5.29
CA PHE A 187 6.48 -16.75 5.38
C PHE A 187 7.34 -16.23 6.53
N VAL A 188 7.04 -15.05 7.02
CA VAL A 188 7.51 -14.42 8.25
C VAL A 188 6.33 -13.62 8.80
N ALA A 189 6.25 -13.39 10.10
CA ALA A 189 5.16 -12.65 10.73
C ALA A 189 4.85 -11.36 9.97
N LEU A 190 3.57 -11.18 9.61
CA LEU A 190 3.04 -10.07 8.82
C LEU A 190 3.77 -9.85 7.47
N ASN A 191 4.28 -10.92 6.85
CA ASN A 191 4.86 -10.87 5.51
C ASN A 191 4.26 -11.95 4.62
N TYR A 192 3.47 -11.54 3.66
CA TYR A 192 2.66 -12.38 2.79
C TYR A 192 3.16 -12.38 1.34
N ASN A 193 3.17 -13.56 0.73
CA ASN A 193 3.34 -13.71 -0.71
C ASN A 193 2.01 -14.11 -1.34
N PHE A 194 1.70 -13.49 -2.47
CA PHE A 194 0.43 -13.67 -3.17
C PHE A 194 0.60 -14.44 -4.47
N HIS A 195 -0.44 -15.22 -4.82
CA HIS A 195 -0.51 -15.83 -6.15
C HIS A 195 -1.07 -14.79 -7.15
N PRO A 196 -0.47 -14.63 -8.36
CA PRO A 196 -0.91 -13.59 -9.32
C PRO A 196 -2.38 -13.67 -9.73
N LYS A 197 -2.95 -14.88 -9.78
CA LYS A 197 -4.39 -15.08 -10.08
C LYS A 197 -5.27 -14.54 -8.95
N THR A 198 -4.84 -14.67 -7.70
CA THR A 198 -5.57 -14.16 -6.54
C THR A 198 -5.59 -12.65 -6.54
N VAL A 199 -4.45 -12.00 -6.76
CA VAL A 199 -4.40 -10.53 -6.83
C VAL A 199 -5.26 -10.00 -7.98
N ARG A 200 -5.23 -10.66 -9.16
CA ARG A 200 -6.14 -10.27 -10.27
C ARG A 200 -7.62 -10.43 -9.93
N LYS A 201 -7.97 -11.48 -9.18
CA LYS A 201 -9.35 -11.68 -8.70
C LYS A 201 -9.75 -10.55 -7.74
N LEU A 202 -8.92 -10.25 -6.73
CA LEU A 202 -9.16 -9.18 -5.78
C LEU A 202 -9.29 -7.81 -6.45
N LEU A 203 -8.41 -7.49 -7.39
CA LEU A 203 -8.51 -6.25 -8.17
C LEU A 203 -9.86 -6.15 -8.90
N LYS A 204 -10.29 -7.23 -9.56
CA LYS A 204 -11.57 -7.26 -10.29
C LYS A 204 -12.76 -7.10 -9.33
N GLU A 205 -12.77 -7.80 -8.20
CA GLU A 205 -13.83 -7.74 -7.18
C GLU A 205 -13.95 -6.35 -6.57
N ASN A 206 -12.83 -5.64 -6.43
CA ASN A 206 -12.78 -4.27 -5.96
C ASN A 206 -12.87 -3.21 -7.10
N GLN A 207 -13.47 -3.57 -8.24
CA GLN A 207 -13.71 -2.65 -9.35
C GLN A 207 -12.45 -1.98 -9.94
N PHE A 208 -11.32 -2.69 -9.93
CA PHE A 208 -10.11 -2.29 -10.63
C PHE A 208 -9.99 -3.05 -11.96
N LEU A 209 -10.03 -2.33 -13.06
CA LEU A 209 -9.84 -2.86 -14.40
C LEU A 209 -8.35 -2.92 -14.71
N LEU A 210 -7.78 -4.12 -14.69
CA LEU A 210 -6.37 -4.36 -14.98
C LEU A 210 -6.04 -3.98 -16.44
N LYS A 211 -5.15 -3.02 -16.65
CA LYS A 211 -4.70 -2.55 -17.97
C LYS A 211 -3.35 -3.11 -18.38
N LYS A 212 -2.42 -3.24 -17.42
CA LYS A 212 -1.07 -3.73 -17.70
C LYS A 212 -0.51 -4.47 -16.49
N GLN A 213 0.29 -5.50 -16.76
CA GLN A 213 1.01 -6.24 -15.73
C GLN A 213 2.44 -6.50 -16.22
N ILE A 214 3.41 -6.22 -15.38
CA ILE A 214 4.83 -6.43 -15.64
C ILE A 214 5.48 -7.18 -14.48
N THR A 215 6.57 -7.87 -14.76
CA THR A 215 7.36 -8.64 -13.79
C THR A 215 8.69 -7.95 -13.55
N VAL A 216 9.15 -7.91 -12.30
CA VAL A 216 10.31 -7.11 -11.88
C VAL A 216 11.23 -7.94 -10.99
N SER A 217 12.52 -7.60 -10.96
CA SER A 217 13.54 -8.24 -10.11
C SER A 217 13.86 -9.69 -10.52
N HIS A 218 13.94 -9.98 -11.82
CA HIS A 218 14.23 -11.33 -12.34
C HIS A 218 15.60 -11.86 -11.89
N PHE A 219 16.59 -10.99 -11.76
CA PHE A 219 17.98 -11.34 -11.42
C PHE A 219 18.32 -11.08 -9.94
N ARG A 220 17.35 -11.21 -9.04
CA ARG A 220 17.54 -11.06 -7.60
C ARG A 220 18.30 -12.27 -7.01
N ILE A 221 19.53 -12.48 -7.50
CA ILE A 221 20.45 -13.55 -7.11
C ILE A 221 21.81 -12.93 -6.76
N ASN A 222 22.28 -13.13 -5.53
CA ASN A 222 23.51 -12.47 -5.04
C ASN A 222 24.75 -12.75 -5.90
N VAL A 223 24.88 -13.96 -6.43
CA VAL A 223 26.02 -14.33 -7.31
C VAL A 223 26.00 -13.51 -8.61
N LEU A 224 24.82 -13.31 -9.20
CA LEU A 224 24.68 -12.48 -10.43
C LEU A 224 24.97 -11.01 -10.12
N LYS A 225 24.41 -10.49 -9.02
CA LYS A 225 24.63 -9.08 -8.62
C LYS A 225 26.10 -8.76 -8.33
N ARG A 226 26.91 -9.74 -7.93
CA ARG A 226 28.36 -9.57 -7.68
C ARG A 226 29.23 -9.74 -8.92
N ARG A 227 28.81 -10.52 -9.91
CA ARG A 227 29.63 -10.87 -11.09
C ARG A 227 29.27 -10.13 -12.37
N VAL A 228 28.05 -9.63 -12.48
CA VAL A 228 27.54 -8.95 -13.67
C VAL A 228 27.43 -7.46 -13.39
N LYS A 229 27.79 -6.64 -14.36
CA LYS A 229 27.66 -5.16 -14.27
C LYS A 229 26.20 -4.80 -13.99
N HIS A 230 26.02 -3.87 -13.06
CA HIS A 230 24.70 -3.43 -12.59
C HIS A 230 23.81 -2.96 -13.75
N GLU A 231 24.35 -2.14 -14.65
CA GLU A 231 23.65 -1.55 -15.79
C GLU A 231 23.13 -2.65 -16.74
N LEU A 232 23.92 -3.72 -16.93
CA LEU A 232 23.52 -4.85 -17.77
C LEU A 232 22.38 -5.64 -17.13
N LEU A 233 22.43 -5.88 -15.80
CA LEU A 233 21.32 -6.55 -15.09
C LEU A 233 20.03 -5.73 -15.16
N VAL A 234 20.11 -4.42 -15.00
CA VAL A 234 18.96 -3.51 -15.13
C VAL A 234 18.40 -3.52 -16.55
N ALA A 235 19.27 -3.47 -17.57
CA ALA A 235 18.85 -3.51 -18.98
C ALA A 235 18.15 -4.82 -19.33
N LEU A 236 18.70 -5.95 -18.88
CA LEU A 236 18.10 -7.27 -19.09
C LEU A 236 16.75 -7.39 -18.33
N ASP A 237 16.68 -6.97 -17.07
CA ASP A 237 15.43 -6.95 -16.34
C ASP A 237 14.38 -6.09 -17.04
N SER A 238 14.78 -4.92 -17.50
CA SER A 238 13.95 -4.01 -18.27
C SER A 238 13.31 -4.68 -19.50
N LEU A 239 14.04 -5.52 -20.20
CA LEU A 239 13.54 -6.31 -21.34
C LEU A 239 12.55 -7.38 -20.85
N PHE A 240 12.91 -8.13 -19.81
CA PHE A 240 12.06 -9.20 -19.27
C PHE A 240 10.80 -8.70 -18.55
N GLN A 241 10.74 -7.44 -18.12
CA GLN A 241 9.54 -6.86 -17.51
C GLN A 241 8.29 -7.04 -18.37
N HIS A 242 8.42 -7.01 -19.69
CA HIS A 242 7.31 -7.17 -20.63
C HIS A 242 6.69 -8.57 -20.62
N THR A 243 7.43 -9.59 -20.18
CA THR A 243 6.91 -10.97 -20.09
C THR A 243 5.78 -11.11 -19.07
N GLY A 244 5.66 -10.15 -18.14
CA GLY A 244 4.68 -10.14 -17.06
C GLY A 244 3.22 -10.20 -17.52
N SER A 245 2.92 -9.79 -18.75
CA SER A 245 1.58 -9.90 -19.32
C SER A 245 1.17 -11.37 -19.58
N ILE A 246 2.15 -12.26 -19.82
CA ILE A 246 1.94 -13.67 -20.17
C ILE A 246 2.31 -14.56 -18.97
N ILE A 247 3.53 -14.41 -18.45
CA ILE A 247 4.10 -15.30 -17.42
C ILE A 247 4.64 -14.46 -16.27
N GLN A 248 4.25 -14.81 -15.05
CA GLN A 248 4.69 -14.12 -13.82
C GLN A 248 5.57 -15.10 -13.00
N LEU A 249 6.87 -15.11 -13.27
CA LEU A 249 7.85 -15.98 -12.60
C LEU A 249 8.91 -15.19 -11.82
N SER A 250 8.86 -13.87 -11.81
CA SER A 250 9.73 -13.01 -11.01
C SER A 250 9.25 -12.89 -9.57
N PRO A 251 10.09 -12.49 -8.62
CA PRO A 251 9.71 -12.27 -7.22
C PRO A 251 8.69 -11.15 -7.02
N SER A 252 8.69 -10.13 -7.87
CA SER A 252 7.82 -8.97 -7.78
C SER A 252 7.00 -8.80 -9.06
N VAL A 253 5.73 -8.45 -8.90
CA VAL A 253 4.79 -8.19 -10.00
C VAL A 253 4.15 -6.83 -9.77
N PHE A 254 4.19 -5.98 -10.79
CA PHE A 254 3.54 -4.69 -10.82
C PHE A 254 2.31 -4.73 -11.72
N THR A 255 1.24 -4.11 -11.29
CA THR A 255 0.02 -3.94 -12.06
C THR A 255 -0.33 -2.48 -12.20
N LYS A 256 -0.85 -2.11 -13.38
CA LYS A 256 -1.55 -0.85 -13.61
C LYS A 256 -3.02 -1.17 -13.84
N SER A 257 -3.86 -0.63 -13.00
CA SER A 257 -5.32 -0.73 -13.10
C SER A 257 -5.94 0.66 -13.20
N ILE A 258 -7.17 0.71 -13.66
CA ILE A 258 -8.01 1.91 -13.66
C ILE A 258 -9.27 1.57 -12.88
N THR A 259 -9.75 2.47 -12.04
CA THR A 259 -11.02 2.31 -11.34
C THR A 259 -12.16 2.23 -12.34
N SER A 260 -13.12 1.35 -12.11
CA SER A 260 -14.37 1.24 -12.85
C SER A 260 -15.56 1.50 -11.93
N GLY A 261 -16.69 1.88 -12.51
CA GLY A 261 -17.88 2.27 -11.76
C GLY A 261 -17.81 3.71 -11.25
N ARG A 262 -18.97 4.25 -10.88
CA ARG A 262 -19.07 5.61 -10.35
C ARG A 262 -18.43 5.68 -8.96
N SER A 263 -17.73 6.76 -8.70
CA SER A 263 -17.30 7.19 -7.39
C SER A 263 -18.07 8.47 -7.07
N SER A 264 -18.90 8.45 -6.04
CA SER A 264 -19.50 9.70 -5.56
C SER A 264 -18.41 10.49 -4.83
N ARG A 265 -17.82 11.47 -5.52
CA ARG A 265 -17.05 12.49 -4.81
C ARG A 265 -18.01 13.22 -3.87
N SER A 266 -17.62 13.43 -2.63
CA SER A 266 -18.35 14.32 -1.73
C SER A 266 -18.47 15.69 -2.39
N GLU A 267 -19.66 16.29 -2.39
CA GLU A 267 -19.90 17.62 -2.98
C GLU A 267 -19.23 18.73 -2.15
N ASP A 268 -18.83 18.42 -0.92
CA ASP A 268 -18.13 19.34 -0.03
C ASP A 268 -16.65 19.44 -0.41
N ASP A 269 -16.04 20.63 -0.21
CA ASP A 269 -14.59 20.87 -0.35
C ASP A 269 -13.75 20.14 0.73
N ALA A 270 -14.29 19.08 1.32
CA ALA A 270 -13.65 18.28 2.33
C ALA A 270 -12.51 17.45 1.72
N PHE A 271 -11.42 17.33 2.47
CA PHE A 271 -10.27 16.54 2.09
C PHE A 271 -10.20 15.25 2.91
N PHE A 272 -10.39 15.37 4.22
CA PHE A 272 -10.37 14.25 5.13
C PHE A 272 -11.78 13.76 5.49
N ALA A 273 -11.86 12.51 5.95
CA ALA A 273 -13.01 11.93 6.62
C ALA A 273 -12.53 11.31 7.95
N CYS A 274 -13.28 11.51 9.01
CA CYS A 274 -12.95 10.97 10.32
C CYS A 274 -12.93 9.42 10.29
N PRO A 275 -11.83 8.73 10.64
CA PRO A 275 -11.76 7.27 10.64
C PRO A 275 -12.70 6.58 11.62
N ILE A 276 -13.31 7.32 12.55
CA ILE A 276 -14.24 6.79 13.56
C ILE A 276 -15.70 6.89 13.10
N CYS A 277 -16.10 8.02 12.50
CA CYS A 277 -17.52 8.30 12.22
C CYS A 277 -17.80 8.82 10.80
N ASP A 278 -16.82 8.79 9.91
CA ASP A 278 -16.88 9.22 8.50
C ASP A 278 -17.29 10.69 8.27
N THR A 279 -17.39 11.51 9.32
CA THR A 279 -17.69 12.94 9.19
C THR A 279 -16.57 13.63 8.41
N SER A 280 -16.97 14.43 7.41
CA SER A 280 -16.05 15.24 6.59
C SER A 280 -15.26 16.25 7.42
N LEU A 281 -13.95 16.36 7.14
CA LEU A 281 -13.03 17.29 7.79
C LEU A 281 -12.26 18.09 6.72
N PRO A 282 -11.98 19.38 6.97
CA PRO A 282 -11.19 20.20 6.05
C PRO A 282 -9.72 19.80 6.06
N GLU A 283 -8.97 20.26 5.06
CA GLU A 283 -7.51 20.24 5.09
C GLU A 283 -7.00 21.47 5.87
N ALA A 284 -6.90 21.36 7.20
CA ALA A 284 -6.35 22.42 8.05
C ALA A 284 -5.08 21.94 8.72
N ARG A 285 -4.00 22.76 8.66
CA ARG A 285 -2.69 22.45 9.25
C ARG A 285 -2.66 22.79 10.76
N GLU A 286 -3.63 22.24 11.47
CA GLU A 286 -3.82 22.40 12.92
C GLU A 286 -4.56 21.19 13.48
N ASN A 287 -4.60 21.07 14.81
CA ASN A 287 -5.39 20.04 15.47
C ASN A 287 -6.87 20.25 15.18
N GLN A 288 -7.56 19.18 14.78
CA GLN A 288 -8.96 19.24 14.37
C GLN A 288 -9.84 18.42 15.30
N THR A 289 -10.86 19.06 15.89
CA THR A 289 -11.91 18.31 16.60
C THR A 289 -12.98 17.89 15.61
N CYS A 290 -13.24 16.58 15.53
CA CYS A 290 -14.30 16.06 14.68
C CYS A 290 -15.69 16.51 15.17
N PRO A 291 -16.48 17.22 14.35
CA PRO A 291 -17.80 17.69 14.79
C PRO A 291 -18.82 16.56 14.97
N GLY A 292 -18.57 15.39 14.41
CA GLY A 292 -19.47 14.23 14.54
C GLY A 292 -19.26 13.42 15.80
N CYS A 293 -18.01 13.13 16.19
CA CYS A 293 -17.71 12.27 17.34
C CYS A 293 -16.91 12.91 18.45
N GLY A 294 -16.45 14.18 18.28
CA GLY A 294 -15.67 14.90 19.27
C GLY A 294 -14.22 14.48 19.40
N HIS A 295 -13.76 13.49 18.61
CA HIS A 295 -12.36 13.06 18.63
C HIS A 295 -11.44 14.17 18.10
N VAL A 296 -10.27 14.32 18.73
CA VAL A 296 -9.26 15.32 18.32
C VAL A 296 -8.16 14.64 17.52
N TRP A 297 -8.02 15.02 16.26
CA TRP A 297 -6.95 14.59 15.37
C TRP A 297 -5.80 15.58 15.42
N ALA A 298 -4.61 15.10 15.75
CA ALA A 298 -3.44 15.95 15.88
C ALA A 298 -2.82 16.32 14.53
N TYR A 299 -2.24 17.53 14.46
CA TYR A 299 -1.33 17.94 13.41
C TYR A 299 -0.04 18.45 14.06
N GLU A 300 1.01 17.64 13.99
CA GLU A 300 2.28 17.92 14.65
C GLU A 300 3.44 17.62 13.70
N ASP A 301 4.49 18.44 13.76
CA ASP A 301 5.68 18.33 12.90
C ASP A 301 5.34 18.24 11.40
N GLY A 302 4.25 18.91 10.95
CA GLY A 302 3.81 18.87 9.56
C GLY A 302 3.16 17.56 9.11
N ILE A 303 2.76 16.69 10.04
CA ILE A 303 2.14 15.39 9.80
C ILE A 303 0.75 15.36 10.45
N TYR A 304 -0.24 14.92 9.68
CA TYR A 304 -1.58 14.61 10.19
C TYR A 304 -1.58 13.24 10.85
N GLU A 305 -2.06 13.14 12.09
CA GLU A 305 -2.17 11.88 12.83
C GLU A 305 -3.63 11.40 12.83
N PHE A 306 -3.90 10.33 12.08
CA PHE A 306 -5.23 9.72 11.97
C PHE A 306 -5.27 8.25 12.45
N ARG A 307 -4.28 7.78 13.18
CA ARG A 307 -4.37 6.48 13.85
C ARG A 307 -5.30 6.57 15.06
N ILE A 308 -6.18 5.58 15.20
CA ILE A 308 -7.13 5.56 16.33
C ILE A 308 -6.41 5.27 17.64
N ASN A 309 -5.36 4.43 17.59
CA ASN A 309 -4.51 4.10 18.74
C ASN A 309 -3.03 4.27 18.34
N PRO A 310 -2.47 5.49 18.44
CA PRO A 310 -1.10 5.76 17.98
C PRO A 310 0.00 5.05 18.79
N GLU A 311 -0.32 4.55 19.97
CA GLU A 311 0.63 3.85 20.87
C GLU A 311 0.69 2.32 20.63
N SER A 312 -0.06 1.78 19.69
CA SER A 312 -0.13 0.34 19.39
C SER A 312 0.83 -0.10 18.29
#